data_4290ca5a9655601738978891a7a01026
#
_entry.id   4290ca5a9655601738978891a7a01026
#
_cell.length_a   1.000
_cell.length_b   1.000
_cell.length_c   1.000
_cell.angle_alpha   90.00
_cell.angle_beta   90.00
_cell.angle_gamma   90.00
#
_symmetry.space_group_name_H-M   'P 1'
#
loop_
_entity.id
_entity.type
_entity.pdbx_description
1 polymer ?
#
loop_
_entity_poly.entity_id
_entity_poly.type
_entity_poly.pdbx_seq_one_letter_code
_entity_poly.pdbx_strand_id
1 'polypeptide(L)'
;MLNSLMRLVQRYWTVIRRPSVHFSLGFLTIGGFIGGIIFWGAFNTAMELTNTEKFCTGCHEMRDNVFAELKTTIHYTNRSGVRAVCSDCHVPHNWTDKIARKMQASKEVWGKIFGTINTREKFQDKRLELAQHEWARMKANDSLECRNCHNYDSMDFTRQSLRAQAMHSTYLANKEKTCIDCHKGIALSLIHI
;
A
#
# COMPACT_ATOMS: atom_id res chain seq x y z
N MET A 1 -3.84 33.99 -18.97
CA MET A 1 -3.73 33.10 -17.78
C MET A 1 -2.27 32.95 -17.31
N LEU A 2 -1.33 32.57 -18.17
CA LEU A 2 0.08 32.33 -17.80
C LEU A 2 0.76 33.57 -17.15
N ASN A 3 0.54 34.76 -17.70
CA ASN A 3 1.09 36.01 -17.17
C ASN A 3 0.51 36.41 -15.79
N SER A 4 -0.73 35.99 -15.48
CA SER A 4 -1.33 36.23 -14.18
C SER A 4 -0.76 35.30 -13.12
N LEU A 5 -0.51 34.04 -13.46
CA LEU A 5 0.13 33.05 -12.60
C LEU A 5 1.59 33.44 -12.30
N MET A 6 2.34 33.85 -13.32
CA MET A 6 3.72 34.31 -13.11
C MET A 6 3.80 35.54 -12.19
N ARG A 7 2.90 36.52 -12.32
CA ARG A 7 2.85 37.69 -11.40
C ARG A 7 2.52 37.26 -9.97
N LEU A 8 1.61 36.30 -9.77
CA LEU A 8 1.31 35.73 -8.46
C LEU A 8 2.53 35.05 -7.85
N VAL A 9 3.21 34.19 -8.59
CA VAL A 9 4.44 33.51 -8.15
C VAL A 9 5.53 34.54 -7.78
N GLN A 10 5.76 35.54 -8.63
CA GLN A 10 6.73 36.60 -8.35
C GLN A 10 6.37 37.40 -7.08
N ARG A 11 5.09 37.71 -6.87
CA ARG A 11 4.61 38.40 -5.67
C ARG A 11 4.88 37.57 -4.41
N TYR A 12 4.55 36.28 -4.42
CA TYR A 12 4.82 35.41 -3.28
C TYR A 12 6.32 35.26 -3.03
N TRP A 13 7.12 35.12 -4.11
CA TRP A 13 8.58 35.03 -4.01
C TRP A 13 9.22 36.24 -3.38
N THR A 14 8.77 37.48 -3.72
CA THR A 14 9.25 38.68 -3.10
C THR A 14 8.85 38.80 -1.63
N VAL A 15 7.64 38.35 -1.24
CA VAL A 15 7.20 38.33 0.17
C VAL A 15 8.04 37.33 0.99
N ILE A 16 8.28 36.13 0.48
CA ILE A 16 9.07 35.11 1.19
C ILE A 16 10.53 35.54 1.40
N ARG A 17 11.09 36.32 0.49
CA ARG A 17 12.47 36.81 0.58
C ARG A 17 12.65 38.05 1.49
N ARG A 18 11.59 38.68 1.96
CA ARG A 18 11.70 39.81 2.86
C ARG A 18 12.19 39.35 4.23
N PRO A 19 13.16 40.06 4.84
CA PRO A 19 13.52 39.78 6.22
C PRO A 19 12.32 40.04 7.14
N SER A 20 12.15 39.18 8.14
CA SER A 20 11.08 39.35 9.13
C SER A 20 11.38 40.57 10.00
N VAL A 21 10.37 41.43 10.15
CA VAL A 21 10.42 42.58 11.08
C VAL A 21 9.85 42.26 12.46
N HIS A 22 9.17 41.10 12.59
CA HIS A 22 8.49 40.73 13.84
C HIS A 22 9.20 39.62 14.60
N PHE A 23 9.99 38.78 13.90
CA PHE A 23 10.66 37.63 14.52
C PHE A 23 12.16 37.63 14.21
N SER A 24 12.96 37.35 15.23
CA SER A 24 14.41 37.21 15.04
C SER A 24 14.73 35.97 14.20
N LEU A 25 15.84 35.97 13.49
CA LEU A 25 16.35 34.82 12.71
C LEU A 25 16.46 33.59 13.61
N GLY A 26 16.96 33.75 14.84
CA GLY A 26 17.08 32.67 15.80
C GLY A 26 15.73 32.02 16.14
N PHE A 27 14.69 32.85 16.37
CA PHE A 27 13.33 32.33 16.63
C PHE A 27 12.77 31.58 15.43
N LEU A 28 12.94 32.05 14.21
CA LEU A 28 12.47 31.41 13.00
C LEU A 28 13.22 30.09 12.73
N THR A 29 14.55 30.08 12.98
CA THR A 29 15.36 28.85 12.77
C THR A 29 14.99 27.78 13.79
N ILE A 30 14.94 28.13 15.08
CA ILE A 30 14.59 27.19 16.15
C ILE A 30 13.14 26.72 16.00
N GLY A 31 12.21 27.64 15.77
CA GLY A 31 10.80 27.32 15.56
C GLY A 31 10.57 26.45 14.33
N GLY A 32 11.25 26.76 13.23
CA GLY A 32 11.21 25.92 12.01
C GLY A 32 11.79 24.53 12.22
N PHE A 33 12.90 24.41 12.95
CA PHE A 33 13.51 23.13 13.29
C PHE A 33 12.59 22.27 14.17
N ILE A 34 12.05 22.84 15.24
CA ILE A 34 11.10 22.15 16.12
C ILE A 34 9.83 21.78 15.35
N GLY A 35 9.28 22.72 14.57
CA GLY A 35 8.12 22.47 13.71
C GLY A 35 8.37 21.34 12.71
N GLY A 36 9.55 21.28 12.13
CA GLY A 36 9.97 20.19 11.23
C GLY A 36 10.02 18.83 11.92
N ILE A 37 10.55 18.77 13.13
CA ILE A 37 10.55 17.53 13.94
C ILE A 37 9.13 17.07 14.26
N ILE A 38 8.27 17.97 14.72
CA ILE A 38 6.88 17.67 15.04
C ILE A 38 6.13 17.21 13.79
N PHE A 39 6.29 17.93 12.68
CA PHE A 39 5.68 17.55 11.39
C PHE A 39 6.12 16.15 10.95
N TRP A 40 7.42 15.89 10.97
CA TRP A 40 7.96 14.60 10.57
C TRP A 40 7.48 13.45 11.45
N GLY A 41 7.49 13.66 12.76
CA GLY A 41 6.96 12.67 13.71
C GLY A 41 5.48 12.39 13.53
N ALA A 42 4.67 13.43 13.41
CA ALA A 42 3.23 13.32 13.17
C ALA A 42 2.92 12.64 11.83
N PHE A 43 3.65 13.00 10.77
CA PHE A 43 3.50 12.40 9.45
C PHE A 43 3.80 10.89 9.47
N ASN A 44 4.95 10.49 10.05
CA ASN A 44 5.29 9.06 10.16
C ASN A 44 4.27 8.29 11.03
N THR A 45 3.83 8.89 12.14
CA THR A 45 2.81 8.28 12.98
C THR A 45 1.51 8.07 12.20
N ALA A 46 1.05 9.06 11.45
CA ALA A 46 -0.13 8.93 10.59
C ALA A 46 0.03 7.84 9.52
N MET A 47 1.22 7.76 8.91
CA MET A 47 1.55 6.71 7.94
C MET A 47 1.44 5.31 8.54
N GLU A 48 1.93 5.09 9.77
CA GLU A 48 1.87 3.78 10.43
C GLU A 48 0.46 3.48 10.99
N LEU A 49 -0.23 4.43 11.56
CA LEU A 49 -1.62 4.24 12.01
C LEU A 49 -2.55 3.79 10.88
N THR A 50 -2.33 4.32 9.68
CA THR A 50 -3.09 3.94 8.48
C THR A 50 -2.63 2.62 7.84
N ASN A 51 -1.61 1.94 8.40
CA ASN A 51 -1.20 0.58 8.03
C ASN A 51 -1.82 -0.49 8.96
N THR A 52 -2.48 -0.10 10.02
CA THR A 52 -3.06 -1.07 10.97
C THR A 52 -4.25 -1.80 10.36
N GLU A 53 -4.40 -3.08 10.68
CA GLU A 53 -5.57 -3.87 10.27
C GLU A 53 -6.88 -3.22 10.76
N LYS A 54 -6.86 -2.61 11.94
CA LYS A 54 -8.00 -1.86 12.48
C LYS A 54 -8.43 -0.71 11.57
N PHE A 55 -7.47 0.01 10.99
CA PHE A 55 -7.76 1.06 10.02
C PHE A 55 -8.38 0.48 8.74
N CYS A 56 -7.76 -0.55 8.17
CA CYS A 56 -8.25 -1.18 6.93
C CYS A 56 -9.65 -1.78 7.10
N THR A 57 -9.91 -2.46 8.21
CA THR A 57 -11.22 -3.08 8.51
C THR A 57 -12.23 -2.12 9.14
N GLY A 58 -11.86 -0.85 9.28
CA GLY A 58 -12.79 0.22 9.70
C GLY A 58 -13.90 0.48 8.69
N CYS A 59 -13.67 0.20 7.41
CA CYS A 59 -14.70 0.23 6.38
C CYS A 59 -15.42 -1.12 6.31
N HIS A 60 -16.76 -1.10 6.30
CA HIS A 60 -17.55 -2.34 6.28
C HIS A 60 -17.33 -3.15 4.99
N GLU A 61 -17.04 -2.50 3.86
CA GLU A 61 -16.72 -3.16 2.60
C GLU A 61 -15.48 -4.07 2.72
N MET A 62 -14.48 -3.61 3.47
CA MET A 62 -13.28 -4.38 3.73
C MET A 62 -13.53 -5.46 4.80
N ARG A 63 -14.21 -5.09 5.89
CA ARG A 63 -14.46 -5.99 7.01
C ARG A 63 -15.35 -7.16 6.63
N ASP A 64 -16.47 -6.89 5.93
CA ASP A 64 -17.54 -7.86 5.71
C ASP A 64 -17.31 -8.71 4.44
N ASN A 65 -16.39 -8.28 3.57
CA ASN A 65 -16.00 -9.02 2.36
C ASN A 65 -14.58 -9.62 2.51
N VAL A 66 -13.56 -8.88 2.14
CA VAL A 66 -12.20 -9.42 2.00
C VAL A 66 -11.56 -9.86 3.31
N PHE A 67 -11.85 -9.18 4.42
CA PHE A 67 -11.32 -9.61 5.73
C PHE A 67 -12.00 -10.89 6.23
N ALA A 68 -13.28 -11.07 5.96
CA ALA A 68 -13.98 -12.32 6.26
C ALA A 68 -13.35 -13.51 5.50
N GLU A 69 -12.98 -13.31 4.23
CA GLU A 69 -12.29 -14.32 3.43
C GLU A 69 -10.87 -14.58 3.93
N LEU A 70 -10.08 -13.53 4.22
CA LEU A 70 -8.73 -13.68 4.75
C LEU A 70 -8.68 -14.58 5.98
N LYS A 71 -9.67 -14.48 6.87
CA LYS A 71 -9.78 -15.29 8.11
C LYS A 71 -9.82 -16.80 7.85
N THR A 72 -10.21 -17.23 6.68
CA THR A 72 -10.30 -18.65 6.31
C THR A 72 -9.02 -19.18 5.66
N THR A 73 -8.00 -18.37 5.49
CA THR A 73 -6.79 -18.70 4.77
C THR A 73 -5.62 -19.07 5.68
N ILE A 74 -4.62 -19.74 5.09
CA ILE A 74 -3.36 -20.07 5.76
C ILE A 74 -2.54 -18.82 6.13
N HIS A 75 -2.78 -17.68 5.50
CA HIS A 75 -2.14 -16.42 5.83
C HIS A 75 -2.71 -15.77 7.10
N TYR A 76 -3.92 -16.17 7.50
CA TYR A 76 -4.52 -15.72 8.75
C TYR A 76 -4.22 -16.67 9.92
N THR A 77 -4.34 -17.97 9.70
CA THR A 77 -4.11 -18.99 10.73
C THR A 77 -3.28 -20.13 10.14
N ASN A 78 -2.12 -20.39 10.72
CA ASN A 78 -1.23 -21.45 10.29
C ASN A 78 -0.42 -22.02 11.47
N ARG A 79 0.25 -23.15 11.21
CA ARG A 79 1.04 -23.86 12.23
C ARG A 79 2.31 -23.11 12.70
N SER A 80 2.80 -22.13 11.92
CA SER A 80 4.00 -21.37 12.30
C SER A 80 3.67 -20.23 13.27
N GLY A 81 2.40 -19.84 13.40
CA GLY A 81 1.96 -18.70 14.19
C GLY A 81 2.25 -17.34 13.56
N VAL A 82 2.86 -17.29 12.37
CA VAL A 82 3.10 -16.04 11.65
C VAL A 82 1.83 -15.67 10.88
N ARG A 83 1.19 -14.59 11.30
CA ARG A 83 -0.02 -14.09 10.68
C ARG A 83 0.29 -12.89 9.80
N ALA A 84 -0.18 -12.91 8.56
CA ALA A 84 -0.15 -11.75 7.68
C ALA A 84 -1.33 -10.81 7.96
N VAL A 85 -1.08 -9.51 7.96
CA VAL A 85 -2.12 -8.47 8.03
C VAL A 85 -2.25 -7.78 6.67
N CYS A 86 -3.29 -6.97 6.49
CA CYS A 86 -3.60 -6.35 5.19
C CYS A 86 -2.40 -5.57 4.61
N SER A 87 -1.68 -4.83 5.45
CA SER A 87 -0.53 -4.03 5.02
C SER A 87 0.65 -4.87 4.54
N ASP A 88 0.83 -6.10 5.01
CA ASP A 88 1.96 -6.95 4.62
C ASP A 88 1.90 -7.33 3.12
N CYS A 89 0.68 -7.42 2.57
CA CYS A 89 0.45 -7.73 1.16
C CYS A 89 0.17 -6.49 0.30
N HIS A 90 -0.40 -5.42 0.89
CA HIS A 90 -0.92 -4.29 0.14
C HIS A 90 -0.10 -3.00 0.28
N VAL A 91 0.85 -2.94 1.20
CA VAL A 91 1.66 -1.73 1.45
C VAL A 91 3.15 -2.09 1.46
N PRO A 92 3.92 -1.61 0.49
CA PRO A 92 5.37 -1.81 0.47
C PRO A 92 6.05 -1.29 1.73
N HIS A 93 7.11 -1.98 2.17
CA HIS A 93 7.86 -1.59 3.37
C HIS A 93 8.77 -0.38 3.12
N ASN A 94 9.32 -0.25 1.93
CA ASN A 94 10.17 0.89 1.60
C ASN A 94 9.37 2.19 1.53
N TRP A 95 10.00 3.28 1.92
CA TRP A 95 9.32 4.54 2.18
C TRP A 95 8.71 5.19 0.92
N THR A 96 9.43 5.16 -0.18
CA THR A 96 9.00 5.77 -1.45
C THR A 96 7.76 5.07 -2.01
N ASP A 97 7.82 3.72 -2.08
CA ASP A 97 6.70 2.93 -2.61
C ASP A 97 5.51 2.93 -1.64
N LYS A 98 5.76 3.00 -0.31
CA LYS A 98 4.72 3.17 0.70
C LYS A 98 3.92 4.45 0.44
N ILE A 99 4.58 5.59 0.21
CA ILE A 99 3.90 6.85 -0.12
C ILE A 99 3.14 6.72 -1.43
N ALA A 100 3.79 6.23 -2.47
CA ALA A 100 3.15 6.05 -3.78
C ALA A 100 1.90 5.18 -3.68
N ARG A 101 1.97 4.07 -2.94
CA ARG A 101 0.82 3.18 -2.70
C ARG A 101 -0.31 3.89 -1.93
N LYS A 102 0.02 4.70 -0.92
CA LYS A 102 -0.98 5.47 -0.17
C LYS A 102 -1.68 6.53 -1.04
N MET A 103 -0.93 7.17 -1.92
CA MET A 103 -1.51 8.08 -2.90
C MET A 103 -2.45 7.37 -3.87
N GLN A 104 -2.11 6.16 -4.33
CA GLN A 104 -2.99 5.33 -5.16
C GLN A 104 -4.25 4.92 -4.40
N ALA A 105 -4.11 4.47 -3.14
CA ALA A 105 -5.21 4.05 -2.29
C ALA A 105 -6.20 5.18 -1.96
N SER A 106 -5.82 6.44 -2.11
CA SER A 106 -6.75 7.56 -1.93
C SER A 106 -7.96 7.48 -2.88
N LYS A 107 -7.80 6.88 -4.05
CA LYS A 107 -8.92 6.63 -4.99
C LYS A 107 -9.99 5.71 -4.38
N GLU A 108 -9.58 4.73 -3.59
CA GLU A 108 -10.47 3.79 -2.91
C GLU A 108 -11.30 4.52 -1.84
N VAL A 109 -10.67 5.45 -1.11
CA VAL A 109 -11.35 6.32 -0.14
C VAL A 109 -12.37 7.21 -0.83
N TRP A 110 -12.01 7.81 -1.96
CA TRP A 110 -12.95 8.59 -2.77
C TRP A 110 -14.09 7.71 -3.31
N GLY A 111 -13.80 6.49 -3.75
CA GLY A 111 -14.81 5.52 -4.16
C GLY A 111 -15.82 5.22 -3.05
N LYS A 112 -15.38 5.14 -1.80
CA LYS A 112 -16.26 5.02 -0.62
C LYS A 112 -17.11 6.28 -0.42
N ILE A 113 -16.49 7.46 -0.44
CA ILE A 113 -17.18 8.74 -0.19
C ILE A 113 -18.24 9.01 -1.25
N PHE A 114 -17.92 8.78 -2.52
CA PHE A 114 -18.87 8.98 -3.63
C PHE A 114 -19.81 7.81 -3.88
N GLY A 115 -19.75 6.75 -3.09
CA GLY A 115 -20.68 5.66 -3.10
C GLY A 115 -20.54 4.70 -4.29
N THR A 116 -19.34 4.61 -4.90
CA THR A 116 -19.09 3.69 -6.03
C THR A 116 -18.86 2.25 -5.59
N ILE A 117 -18.50 2.03 -4.32
CA ILE A 117 -18.23 0.72 -3.70
C ILE A 117 -18.90 0.56 -2.34
N ASN A 118 -19.86 1.40 -1.99
CA ASN A 118 -20.43 1.53 -0.64
C ASN A 118 -21.49 0.49 -0.29
N THR A 119 -21.80 -0.45 -1.17
CA THR A 119 -22.66 -1.62 -0.87
C THR A 119 -21.92 -2.89 -1.28
N ARG A 120 -22.36 -4.03 -0.73
CA ARG A 120 -21.79 -5.34 -1.05
C ARG A 120 -21.89 -5.65 -2.56
N GLU A 121 -23.02 -5.37 -3.16
CA GLU A 121 -23.28 -5.60 -4.59
C GLU A 121 -22.31 -4.78 -5.44
N LYS A 122 -22.23 -3.47 -5.21
CA LYS A 122 -21.29 -2.59 -5.92
C LYS A 122 -19.83 -2.99 -5.75
N PHE A 123 -19.47 -3.46 -4.55
CA PHE A 123 -18.13 -3.97 -4.29
C PHE A 123 -17.86 -5.24 -5.11
N GLN A 124 -18.82 -6.18 -5.12
CA GLN A 124 -18.68 -7.43 -5.88
C GLN A 124 -18.62 -7.17 -7.40
N ASP A 125 -19.44 -6.27 -7.92
CA ASP A 125 -19.43 -5.90 -9.34
C ASP A 125 -18.07 -5.33 -9.78
N LYS A 126 -17.37 -4.63 -8.89
CA LYS A 126 -16.04 -4.05 -9.17
C LYS A 126 -14.87 -4.96 -8.76
N ARG A 127 -15.15 -6.09 -8.17
CA ARG A 127 -14.11 -6.94 -7.55
C ARG A 127 -13.05 -7.40 -8.53
N LEU A 128 -13.44 -7.84 -9.73
CA LEU A 128 -12.48 -8.25 -10.76
C LEU A 128 -11.57 -7.10 -11.17
N GLU A 129 -12.13 -5.92 -11.41
CA GLU A 129 -11.36 -4.71 -11.76
C GLU A 129 -10.35 -4.37 -10.66
N LEU A 130 -10.78 -4.35 -9.41
CA LEU A 130 -9.91 -4.08 -8.26
C LEU A 130 -8.80 -5.13 -8.11
N ALA A 131 -9.14 -6.41 -8.31
CA ALA A 131 -8.19 -7.51 -8.26
C ALA A 131 -7.15 -7.41 -9.39
N GLN A 132 -7.57 -7.09 -10.61
CA GLN A 132 -6.68 -6.91 -11.76
C GLN A 132 -5.68 -5.77 -11.54
N HIS A 133 -6.12 -4.64 -10.98
CA HIS A 133 -5.24 -3.54 -10.63
C HIS A 133 -4.19 -3.97 -9.60
N GLU A 134 -4.58 -4.72 -8.59
CA GLU A 134 -3.67 -5.19 -7.55
C GLU A 134 -2.68 -6.24 -8.08
N TRP A 135 -3.14 -7.19 -8.89
CA TRP A 135 -2.25 -8.16 -9.55
C TRP A 135 -1.23 -7.49 -10.49
N ALA A 136 -1.67 -6.49 -11.25
CA ALA A 136 -0.78 -5.72 -12.13
C ALA A 136 0.30 -4.98 -11.31
N ARG A 137 -0.07 -4.38 -10.17
CA ARG A 137 0.85 -3.73 -9.26
C ARG A 137 1.88 -4.71 -8.68
N MET A 138 1.40 -5.83 -8.15
CA MET A 138 2.26 -6.87 -7.58
C MET A 138 3.18 -7.49 -8.63
N LYS A 139 2.71 -7.63 -9.86
CA LYS A 139 3.55 -8.10 -10.97
C LYS A 139 4.64 -7.07 -11.32
N ALA A 140 4.30 -5.80 -11.37
CA ALA A 140 5.23 -4.73 -11.73
C ALA A 140 6.40 -4.57 -10.73
N ASN A 141 6.20 -4.92 -9.45
CA ASN A 141 7.23 -4.86 -8.41
C ASN A 141 7.83 -6.25 -8.07
N ASP A 142 7.70 -7.23 -8.96
CA ASP A 142 8.19 -8.61 -8.78
C ASP A 142 7.64 -9.28 -7.51
N SER A 143 6.39 -9.01 -7.18
CA SER A 143 5.71 -9.51 -5.97
C SER A 143 6.51 -9.25 -4.69
N LEU A 144 7.02 -8.02 -4.56
CA LEU A 144 7.89 -7.61 -3.46
C LEU A 144 7.30 -7.94 -2.08
N GLU A 145 6.01 -7.72 -1.90
CA GLU A 145 5.33 -7.96 -0.63
C GLU A 145 5.35 -9.45 -0.25
N CYS A 146 5.21 -10.34 -1.23
CA CYS A 146 5.33 -11.78 -0.99
C CYS A 146 6.76 -12.15 -0.57
N ARG A 147 7.77 -11.53 -1.20
CA ARG A 147 9.19 -11.77 -0.95
C ARG A 147 9.66 -11.27 0.41
N ASN A 148 8.93 -10.39 1.07
CA ASN A 148 9.23 -9.97 2.44
C ASN A 148 9.18 -11.15 3.44
N CYS A 149 8.36 -12.18 3.16
CA CYS A 149 8.25 -13.38 3.98
C CYS A 149 8.69 -14.66 3.24
N HIS A 150 8.50 -14.72 1.93
CA HIS A 150 8.81 -15.87 1.09
C HIS A 150 10.11 -15.64 0.29
N ASN A 151 11.26 -15.91 0.88
CA ASN A 151 12.54 -15.82 0.18
C ASN A 151 12.77 -17.09 -0.66
N TYR A 152 12.95 -16.94 -1.98
CA TYR A 152 13.22 -18.03 -2.90
C TYR A 152 14.45 -18.85 -2.51
N ASP A 153 15.55 -18.20 -2.12
CA ASP A 153 16.81 -18.86 -1.78
C ASP A 153 16.72 -19.70 -0.49
N SER A 154 15.70 -19.45 0.32
CA SER A 154 15.44 -20.17 1.58
C SER A 154 14.33 -21.22 1.45
N MET A 155 13.77 -21.43 0.26
CA MET A 155 12.72 -22.41 0.03
C MET A 155 13.30 -23.83 -0.10
N ASP A 156 12.77 -24.76 0.68
CA ASP A 156 13.06 -26.17 0.53
C ASP A 156 12.13 -26.80 -0.54
N PHE A 157 12.62 -26.91 -1.76
CA PHE A 157 11.85 -27.44 -2.86
C PHE A 157 11.51 -28.92 -2.70
N THR A 158 12.29 -29.67 -1.92
CA THR A 158 12.04 -31.11 -1.70
C THR A 158 10.77 -31.36 -0.89
N ARG A 159 10.30 -30.36 -0.16
CA ARG A 159 9.06 -30.40 0.63
C ARG A 159 7.85 -29.86 -0.12
N GLN A 160 8.02 -29.47 -1.36
CA GLN A 160 6.94 -29.00 -2.24
C GLN A 160 6.40 -30.17 -3.09
N SER A 161 5.19 -30.01 -3.63
CA SER A 161 4.70 -30.95 -4.64
C SER A 161 5.59 -30.94 -5.88
N LEU A 162 5.69 -32.06 -6.60
CA LEU A 162 6.51 -32.15 -7.82
C LEU A 162 6.19 -31.05 -8.83
N ARG A 163 4.90 -30.71 -8.97
CA ARG A 163 4.46 -29.63 -9.85
C ARG A 163 4.97 -28.27 -9.38
N ALA A 164 4.87 -27.96 -8.08
CA ALA A 164 5.34 -26.71 -7.54
C ALA A 164 6.87 -26.59 -7.66
N GLN A 165 7.59 -27.66 -7.36
CA GLN A 165 9.04 -27.73 -7.53
C GLN A 165 9.45 -27.43 -8.98
N ALA A 166 8.85 -28.08 -9.96
CA ALA A 166 9.13 -27.86 -11.37
C ALA A 166 8.83 -26.41 -11.80
N MET A 167 7.69 -25.86 -11.38
CA MET A 167 7.32 -24.47 -11.73
C MET A 167 8.24 -23.44 -11.09
N HIS A 168 8.59 -23.59 -9.83
CA HIS A 168 9.48 -22.68 -9.13
C HIS A 168 10.90 -22.74 -9.70
N SER A 169 11.45 -23.92 -9.94
CA SER A 169 12.80 -24.08 -10.49
C SER A 169 12.92 -23.58 -11.93
N THR A 170 11.84 -23.60 -12.71
CA THR A 170 11.87 -23.12 -14.11
C THR A 170 11.55 -21.64 -14.18
N TYR A 171 10.35 -21.25 -13.78
CA TYR A 171 9.85 -19.90 -14.06
C TYR A 171 10.30 -18.84 -13.03
N LEU A 172 10.40 -19.22 -11.77
CA LEU A 172 10.79 -18.27 -10.73
C LEU A 172 12.31 -18.07 -10.71
N ALA A 173 13.09 -19.15 -10.90
CA ALA A 173 14.56 -19.07 -10.99
C ALA A 173 15.02 -18.21 -12.17
N ASN A 174 14.36 -18.34 -13.32
CA ASN A 174 14.68 -17.58 -14.53
C ASN A 174 14.04 -16.18 -14.57
N LYS A 175 13.27 -15.79 -13.54
CA LYS A 175 12.53 -14.53 -13.47
C LYS A 175 11.53 -14.30 -14.61
N GLU A 176 11.03 -15.38 -15.20
CA GLU A 176 10.02 -15.31 -16.26
C GLU A 176 8.64 -15.00 -15.73
N LYS A 177 8.37 -15.38 -14.47
CA LYS A 177 7.11 -15.13 -13.78
C LYS A 177 7.35 -14.65 -12.35
N THR A 178 6.41 -13.86 -11.86
CA THR A 178 6.37 -13.42 -10.47
C THR A 178 5.44 -14.32 -9.64
N CYS A 179 5.47 -14.19 -8.31
CA CYS A 179 4.61 -15.00 -7.43
C CYS A 179 3.13 -14.84 -7.78
N ILE A 180 2.69 -13.62 -8.02
CA ILE A 180 1.28 -13.32 -8.31
C ILE A 180 0.80 -13.86 -9.66
N ASP A 181 1.68 -14.13 -10.61
CA ASP A 181 1.27 -14.71 -11.89
C ASP A 181 0.62 -16.09 -11.71
N CYS A 182 1.03 -16.84 -10.68
CA CYS A 182 0.54 -18.20 -10.40
C CYS A 182 -0.29 -18.27 -9.09
N HIS A 183 0.02 -17.44 -8.09
CA HIS A 183 -0.56 -17.51 -6.74
C HIS A 183 -1.70 -16.51 -6.51
N LYS A 184 -2.58 -16.36 -7.47
CA LYS A 184 -3.83 -15.61 -7.30
C LYS A 184 -4.78 -16.38 -6.37
N GLY A 185 -5.52 -15.66 -5.53
CA GLY A 185 -6.53 -16.28 -4.66
C GLY A 185 -6.01 -16.98 -3.41
N ILE A 186 -4.73 -16.84 -3.04
CA ILE A 186 -4.15 -17.49 -1.86
C ILE A 186 -4.55 -16.85 -0.51
N ALA A 187 -4.99 -15.60 -0.53
CA ALA A 187 -5.40 -14.85 0.65
C ALA A 187 -6.83 -14.31 0.53
N LEU A 188 -7.34 -14.15 -0.68
CA LEU A 188 -8.70 -13.69 -0.94
C LEU A 188 -9.33 -14.61 -1.99
N SER A 189 -10.61 -14.92 -1.80
CA SER A 189 -11.34 -15.83 -2.68
C SER A 189 -11.43 -15.31 -4.13
N LEU A 190 -11.35 -16.23 -5.10
CA LEU A 190 -11.64 -15.96 -6.51
C LEU A 190 -13.10 -16.29 -6.90
N ILE A 191 -13.93 -16.72 -5.95
CA ILE A 191 -15.31 -17.21 -6.25
C ILE A 191 -16.19 -16.10 -6.85
N HIS A 192 -15.87 -14.85 -6.58
CA HIS A 192 -16.62 -13.68 -7.04
C HIS A 192 -15.88 -12.88 -8.13
N ILE A 193 -14.95 -13.52 -8.84
CA ILE A 193 -14.16 -12.90 -9.91
C ILE A 193 -14.44 -13.59 -11.24
#